data_294de57fd82c3509147fb602ec748676
#
_entry.id   294de57fd82c3509147fb602ec748676
#
_cell.length_a   1.000
_cell.length_b   1.000
_cell.length_c   1.000
_cell.angle_alpha   90.00
_cell.angle_beta   90.00
_cell.angle_gamma   90.00
#
_symmetry.space_group_name_H-M   'P 1'
#
loop_
_entity.id
_entity.type
_entity.pdbx_description
1 polymer ?
#
loop_
_entity_poly.entity_id
_entity_poly.type
_entity_poly.pdbx_seq_one_letter_code
_entity_poly.pdbx_strand_id
1 'polypeptide(L)'
;MCIRDRNVPLLHVSRNDLELDSSYVRNLMIMGLPMGFQYSITAIGSVILQTAVNGLGSIAVASMTAASRISMFMVCPFDALGSTMATYSGQNVGAAKFERVKKGLISASVIGSVYSVLIFVALLFIANYLIYLFVSPSETEVVAQAHQFLLINAFFYIPLVLVNTVRFTIQLSLIHISEPTRRTPIS
;
A
#
# COMPACT_ATOMS: atom_id res chain seq x y z
N MET A 1 1.42 -24.38 0.87
CA MET A 1 2.44 -24.86 1.84
C MET A 1 3.71 -25.12 1.05
N CYS A 2 4.71 -24.25 1.14
CA CYS A 2 5.92 -24.35 0.32
C CYS A 2 6.82 -25.47 0.83
N ILE A 3 7.39 -26.26 -0.13
CA ILE A 3 8.35 -27.34 0.13
C ILE A 3 9.56 -26.85 0.97
N ARG A 4 9.84 -25.54 0.97
CA ARG A 4 10.90 -24.90 1.73
C ARG A 4 10.66 -24.88 3.25
N ASP A 5 9.41 -24.94 3.70
CA ASP A 5 9.06 -24.87 5.14
C ASP A 5 9.40 -26.20 5.87
N ARG A 6 9.48 -27.31 5.14
CA ARG A 6 9.76 -28.63 5.69
C ARG A 6 11.22 -28.82 6.13
N ASN A 7 12.14 -28.01 5.62
CA ASN A 7 13.58 -28.15 5.89
C ASN A 7 14.13 -27.10 6.85
N VAL A 8 13.28 -26.24 7.43
CA VAL A 8 13.70 -25.21 8.41
C VAL A 8 13.10 -25.58 9.75
N PRO A 9 13.89 -26.12 10.71
CA PRO A 9 13.40 -26.55 12.02
C PRO A 9 12.67 -25.45 12.81
N LEU A 10 13.05 -24.19 12.60
CA LEU A 10 12.44 -22.99 13.22
C LEU A 10 10.99 -22.72 12.79
N LEU A 11 10.51 -23.33 11.70
CA LEU A 11 9.14 -23.16 11.21
C LEU A 11 8.22 -24.35 11.57
N HIS A 12 8.74 -25.30 12.36
CA HIS A 12 7.93 -26.39 12.91
C HIS A 12 7.16 -25.88 14.12
N VAL A 13 5.87 -25.61 13.93
CA VAL A 13 4.96 -25.25 15.01
C VAL A 13 4.53 -26.52 15.76
N SER A 14 4.98 -26.68 16.98
CA SER A 14 4.54 -27.72 17.92
C SER A 14 3.27 -27.27 18.65
N ARG A 15 2.50 -28.22 19.19
CA ARG A 15 1.35 -27.90 20.06
C ARG A 15 1.73 -27.07 21.29
N ASN A 16 2.96 -27.20 21.77
CA ASN A 16 3.47 -26.43 22.91
C ASN A 16 3.81 -24.97 22.53
N ASP A 17 3.98 -24.67 21.24
CA ASP A 17 4.23 -23.32 20.74
C ASP A 17 2.94 -22.48 20.59
N LEU A 18 1.77 -23.11 20.82
CA LEU A 18 0.46 -22.46 20.81
C LEU A 18 0.07 -21.83 22.14
N GLU A 19 1.01 -21.67 23.08
CA GLU A 19 0.77 -20.93 24.32
C GLU A 19 0.61 -19.44 24.03
N LEU A 20 -0.55 -18.90 24.44
CA LEU A 20 -0.86 -17.48 24.35
C LEU A 20 -0.09 -16.71 25.42
N ASP A 21 1.06 -16.18 25.07
CA ASP A 21 1.77 -15.24 25.94
C ASP A 21 1.08 -13.86 25.89
N SER A 22 0.56 -13.44 27.04
CA SER A 22 -0.14 -12.16 27.21
C SER A 22 0.71 -10.95 26.77
N SER A 23 2.03 -11.04 26.87
CA SER A 23 2.95 -9.99 26.45
C SER A 23 2.94 -9.80 24.92
N TYR A 24 3.00 -10.91 24.16
CA TYR A 24 2.92 -10.85 22.69
C TYR A 24 1.54 -10.39 22.22
N VAL A 25 0.47 -10.88 22.84
CA VAL A 25 -0.90 -10.45 22.50
C VAL A 25 -1.06 -8.96 22.72
N ARG A 26 -0.60 -8.45 23.87
CA ARG A 26 -0.65 -7.01 24.17
C ARG A 26 0.11 -6.18 23.13
N ASN A 27 1.31 -6.59 22.77
CA ASN A 27 2.12 -5.88 21.79
C ASN A 27 1.46 -5.87 20.40
N LEU A 28 0.91 -7.01 19.97
CA LEU A 28 0.15 -7.12 18.73
C LEU A 28 -1.09 -6.22 18.73
N MET A 29 -1.80 -6.14 19.85
CA MET A 29 -2.99 -5.28 19.98
C MET A 29 -2.62 -3.80 19.94
N ILE A 30 -1.56 -3.38 20.65
CA ILE A 30 -1.09 -1.98 20.64
C ILE A 30 -0.73 -1.51 19.23
N MET A 31 -0.20 -2.41 18.40
CA MET A 31 0.17 -2.10 17.02
C MET A 31 -0.98 -2.29 16.03
N GLY A 32 -1.77 -3.34 16.19
CA GLY A 32 -2.85 -3.70 15.29
C GLY A 32 -4.05 -2.77 15.38
N LEU A 33 -4.40 -2.32 16.58
CA LEU A 33 -5.55 -1.43 16.79
C LEU A 33 -5.44 -0.11 16.03
N PRO A 34 -4.33 0.66 16.10
CA PRO A 34 -4.19 1.88 15.32
C PRO A 34 -4.25 1.65 13.81
N MET A 35 -3.69 0.55 13.31
CA MET A 35 -3.79 0.17 11.90
C MET A 35 -5.24 -0.17 11.52
N GLY A 36 -5.95 -0.90 12.37
CA GLY A 36 -7.36 -1.21 12.18
C GLY A 36 -8.21 0.07 12.11
N PHE A 37 -8.01 1.01 13.01
CA PHE A 37 -8.69 2.31 12.98
C PHE A 37 -8.36 3.12 11.72
N GLN A 38 -7.12 3.12 11.28
CA GLN A 38 -6.69 3.78 10.05
C GLN A 38 -7.46 3.25 8.84
N TYR A 39 -7.54 1.92 8.68
CA TYR A 39 -8.29 1.30 7.59
C TYR A 39 -9.80 1.56 7.70
N SER A 40 -10.35 1.55 8.92
CA SER A 40 -11.76 1.85 9.15
C SER A 40 -12.12 3.28 8.75
N ILE A 41 -11.30 4.26 9.12
CA ILE A 41 -11.49 5.67 8.73
C ILE A 41 -11.42 5.82 7.21
N THR A 42 -10.46 5.17 6.57
CA THR A 42 -10.33 5.19 5.11
C THR A 42 -11.55 4.56 4.43
N ALA A 43 -12.06 3.44 4.96
CA ALA A 43 -13.25 2.78 4.44
C ALA A 43 -14.50 3.67 4.58
N ILE A 44 -14.69 4.32 5.72
CA ILE A 44 -15.78 5.27 5.94
C ILE A 44 -15.68 6.43 4.93
N GLY A 45 -14.49 7.00 4.75
CA GLY A 45 -14.25 8.04 3.75
C GLY A 45 -14.61 7.60 2.33
N SER A 46 -14.31 6.37 1.96
CA SER A 46 -14.67 5.79 0.66
C SER A 46 -16.18 5.66 0.49
N VAL A 47 -16.91 5.25 1.55
CA VAL A 47 -18.39 5.16 1.51
C VAL A 47 -19.01 6.54 1.35
N ILE A 48 -18.53 7.54 2.08
CA ILE A 48 -19.01 8.93 1.95
C ILE A 48 -18.78 9.45 0.54
N LEU A 49 -17.59 9.23 -0.02
CA LEU A 49 -17.25 9.62 -1.39
C LEU A 49 -18.18 8.92 -2.40
N GLN A 50 -18.41 7.62 -2.25
CA GLN A 50 -19.29 6.85 -3.12
C GLN A 50 -20.74 7.37 -3.05
N THR A 51 -21.20 7.75 -1.86
CA THR A 51 -22.54 8.33 -1.68
C THR A 51 -22.67 9.67 -2.41
N ALA A 52 -21.65 10.52 -2.32
CA ALA A 52 -21.61 11.79 -3.02
C ALA A 52 -21.62 11.59 -4.55
N VAL A 53 -20.83 10.64 -5.06
CA VAL A 53 -20.79 10.31 -6.50
C VAL A 53 -22.13 9.75 -6.99
N ASN A 54 -22.81 8.92 -6.19
CA ASN A 54 -24.13 8.41 -6.53
C ASN A 54 -25.16 9.55 -6.68
N GLY A 55 -25.00 10.63 -5.94
CA GLY A 55 -25.84 11.84 -6.07
C GLY A 55 -25.62 12.61 -7.38
N LEU A 56 -24.49 12.42 -8.08
CA LEU A 56 -24.19 13.06 -9.37
C LEU A 56 -24.79 12.36 -10.58
N GLY A 57 -25.41 11.20 -10.38
CA GLY A 57 -26.08 10.44 -11.42
C GLY A 57 -25.27 9.29 -12.01
N SER A 58 -25.92 8.54 -12.92
CA SER A 58 -25.38 7.27 -13.44
C SER A 58 -24.11 7.44 -14.27
N ILE A 59 -23.97 8.54 -15.00
CA ILE A 59 -22.78 8.85 -15.81
C ILE A 59 -21.54 9.01 -14.92
N ALA A 60 -21.66 9.77 -13.84
CA ALA A 60 -20.56 9.97 -12.89
C ALA A 60 -20.16 8.67 -12.19
N VAL A 61 -21.13 7.84 -11.80
CA VAL A 61 -20.89 6.52 -11.20
C VAL A 61 -20.16 5.60 -12.17
N ALA A 62 -20.60 5.52 -13.42
CA ALA A 62 -19.97 4.70 -14.45
C ALA A 62 -18.53 5.16 -14.74
N SER A 63 -18.33 6.47 -14.90
CA SER A 63 -17.01 7.09 -15.15
C SER A 63 -16.03 6.83 -14.02
N MET A 64 -16.45 7.07 -12.78
CA MET A 64 -15.60 6.84 -11.60
C MET A 64 -15.30 5.36 -11.41
N THR A 65 -16.26 4.46 -11.66
CA THR A 65 -16.05 3.02 -11.54
C THR A 65 -15.01 2.54 -12.54
N ALA A 66 -15.14 2.90 -13.83
CA ALA A 66 -14.18 2.54 -14.86
C ALA A 66 -12.78 3.07 -14.55
N ALA A 67 -12.67 4.37 -14.22
CA ALA A 67 -11.42 5.01 -13.89
C ALA A 67 -10.76 4.41 -12.63
N SER A 68 -11.55 4.06 -11.60
CA SER A 68 -11.04 3.44 -10.38
C SER A 68 -10.45 2.05 -10.64
N ARG A 69 -11.03 1.26 -11.54
CA ARG A 69 -10.48 -0.04 -11.95
C ARG A 69 -9.11 0.10 -12.58
N ILE A 70 -8.95 1.08 -13.48
CA ILE A 70 -7.67 1.37 -14.13
C ILE A 70 -6.66 1.88 -13.08
N SER A 71 -7.07 2.82 -12.24
CA SER A 71 -6.22 3.38 -11.16
C SER A 71 -5.70 2.30 -10.22
N MET A 72 -6.50 1.29 -9.90
CA MET A 72 -6.09 0.19 -9.03
C MET A 72 -4.86 -0.57 -9.59
N PHE A 73 -4.83 -0.82 -10.90
CA PHE A 73 -3.65 -1.43 -11.55
C PHE A 73 -2.42 -0.50 -11.51
N MET A 74 -2.64 0.81 -11.67
CA MET A 74 -1.54 1.80 -11.66
C MET A 74 -0.95 1.99 -10.27
N VAL A 75 -1.76 1.85 -9.21
CA VAL A 75 -1.34 2.01 -7.81
C VAL A 75 -0.68 0.76 -7.23
N CYS A 76 -0.96 -0.43 -7.76
CA CYS A 76 -0.42 -1.70 -7.28
C CYS A 76 1.12 -1.69 -7.07
N PRO A 77 1.97 -1.15 -7.97
CA PRO A 77 3.41 -1.06 -7.74
C PRO A 77 3.80 -0.13 -6.57
N PHE A 78 2.99 0.87 -6.23
CA PHE A 78 3.25 1.72 -5.06
C PHE A 78 3.05 0.95 -3.75
N ASP A 79 2.04 0.08 -3.68
CA ASP A 79 1.80 -0.78 -2.53
C ASP A 79 2.88 -1.86 -2.40
N ALA A 80 3.33 -2.41 -3.52
CA ALA A 80 4.47 -3.32 -3.57
C ALA A 80 5.75 -2.65 -3.09
N LEU A 81 6.01 -1.40 -3.50
CA LEU A 81 7.15 -0.62 -3.06
C LEU A 81 7.07 -0.31 -1.55
N GLY A 82 5.88 0.07 -1.07
CA GLY A 82 5.62 0.30 0.35
C GLY A 82 5.90 -0.95 1.20
N SER A 83 5.36 -2.11 0.82
CA SER A 83 5.56 -3.37 1.53
C SER A 83 7.02 -3.84 1.50
N THR A 84 7.72 -3.61 0.38
CA THR A 84 9.16 -3.85 0.28
C THR A 84 9.95 -2.98 1.25
N MET A 85 9.63 -1.67 1.32
CA MET A 85 10.24 -0.75 2.26
C MET A 85 9.94 -1.09 3.71
N ALA A 86 8.74 -1.57 4.02
CA ALA A 86 8.41 -2.09 5.35
C ALA A 86 9.38 -3.21 5.76
N THR A 87 9.50 -4.25 4.94
CA THR A 87 10.39 -5.39 5.22
C THR A 87 11.85 -4.96 5.31
N TYR A 88 12.32 -4.16 4.35
CA TYR A 88 13.69 -3.65 4.31
C TYR A 88 14.03 -2.81 5.56
N SER A 89 13.13 -1.91 5.96
CA SER A 89 13.32 -1.05 7.12
C SER A 89 13.34 -1.87 8.41
N GLY A 90 12.41 -2.82 8.58
CA GLY A 90 12.37 -3.70 9.74
C GLY A 90 13.67 -4.48 9.95
N GLN A 91 14.20 -5.10 8.89
CA GLN A 91 15.46 -5.84 8.95
C GLN A 91 16.66 -4.95 9.29
N ASN A 92 16.74 -3.75 8.73
CA ASN A 92 17.88 -2.84 8.97
C ASN A 92 17.78 -2.12 10.31
N VAL A 93 16.57 -1.82 10.81
CA VAL A 93 16.36 -1.28 12.17
C VAL A 93 16.74 -2.34 13.21
N GLY A 94 16.29 -3.59 13.04
CA GLY A 94 16.67 -4.70 13.92
C GLY A 94 18.19 -4.96 13.96
N ALA A 95 18.90 -4.65 12.87
CA ALA A 95 20.36 -4.71 12.79
C ALA A 95 21.08 -3.40 13.20
N ALA A 96 20.35 -2.39 13.71
CA ALA A 96 20.84 -1.05 14.07
C ALA A 96 21.53 -0.29 12.91
N LYS A 97 21.17 -0.57 11.65
CA LYS A 97 21.75 0.02 10.44
C LYS A 97 20.88 1.15 9.87
N PHE A 98 20.67 2.21 10.64
CA PHE A 98 19.76 3.32 10.30
C PHE A 98 20.13 4.06 9.00
N GLU A 99 21.42 4.18 8.70
CA GLU A 99 21.88 4.79 7.44
C GLU A 99 21.39 4.04 6.20
N ARG A 100 21.23 2.70 6.29
CA ARG A 100 20.66 1.91 5.21
C ARG A 100 19.17 2.19 5.03
N VAL A 101 18.43 2.35 6.13
CA VAL A 101 17.01 2.69 6.08
C VAL A 101 16.80 4.01 5.36
N LYS A 102 17.61 5.04 5.71
CA LYS A 102 17.56 6.36 5.06
C LYS A 102 17.86 6.26 3.55
N LYS A 103 18.92 5.56 3.19
CA LYS A 103 19.28 5.36 1.78
C LYS A 103 18.18 4.58 1.02
N GLY A 104 17.63 3.54 1.63
CA GLY A 104 16.52 2.78 1.07
C GLY A 104 15.27 3.64 0.84
N LEU A 105 14.91 4.48 1.82
CA LEU A 105 13.78 5.38 1.72
C LEU A 105 13.94 6.38 0.55
N ILE A 106 15.13 6.97 0.42
CA ILE A 106 15.42 7.89 -0.70
C ILE A 106 15.33 7.15 -2.04
N SER A 107 15.96 5.97 -2.15
CA SER A 107 15.92 5.17 -3.38
C SER A 107 14.50 4.77 -3.76
N ALA A 108 13.71 4.30 -2.80
CA ALA A 108 12.30 3.93 -3.04
C ALA A 108 11.46 5.15 -3.46
N SER A 109 11.68 6.31 -2.82
CA SER A 109 10.99 7.55 -3.18
C SER A 109 11.34 8.00 -4.60
N VAL A 110 12.60 7.89 -5.00
CA VAL A 110 13.03 8.21 -6.38
C VAL A 110 12.42 7.25 -7.39
N ILE A 111 12.50 5.94 -7.14
CA ILE A 111 11.92 4.90 -8.02
C ILE A 111 10.41 5.14 -8.18
N GLY A 112 9.70 5.35 -7.08
CA GLY A 112 8.26 5.59 -7.10
C GLY A 112 7.89 6.90 -7.82
N SER A 113 8.69 7.97 -7.65
CA SER A 113 8.47 9.24 -8.35
C SER A 113 8.72 9.11 -9.86
N VAL A 114 9.77 8.41 -10.27
CA VAL A 114 10.04 8.13 -11.69
C VAL A 114 8.89 7.31 -12.29
N TYR A 115 8.45 6.27 -11.61
CA TYR A 115 7.29 5.48 -12.04
C TYR A 115 6.03 6.34 -12.16
N SER A 116 5.76 7.24 -11.19
CA SER A 116 4.60 8.16 -11.24
C SER A 116 4.62 9.05 -12.47
N VAL A 117 5.79 9.62 -12.81
CA VAL A 117 5.95 10.44 -14.01
C VAL A 117 5.73 9.61 -15.26
N LEU A 118 6.31 8.41 -15.34
CA LEU A 118 6.12 7.50 -16.48
C LEU A 118 4.65 7.13 -16.69
N ILE A 119 3.92 6.79 -15.62
CA ILE A 119 2.49 6.50 -15.69
C ILE A 119 1.70 7.73 -16.12
N PHE A 120 2.00 8.91 -15.58
CA PHE A 120 1.32 10.13 -15.96
C PHE A 120 1.48 10.42 -17.46
N VAL A 121 2.73 10.34 -17.97
CA VAL A 121 3.00 10.52 -19.40
C VAL A 121 2.31 9.45 -20.24
N ALA A 122 2.36 8.19 -19.82
CA ALA A 122 1.68 7.10 -20.54
C ALA A 122 0.16 7.34 -20.60
N LEU A 123 -0.47 7.75 -19.49
CA LEU A 123 -1.91 8.03 -19.45
C LEU A 123 -2.33 9.19 -20.35
N LEU A 124 -1.47 10.19 -20.62
CA LEU A 124 -1.78 11.24 -21.56
C LEU A 124 -2.06 10.69 -22.99
N PHE A 125 -1.45 9.55 -23.35
CA PHE A 125 -1.59 8.95 -24.68
C PHE A 125 -2.54 7.77 -24.73
N ILE A 126 -2.56 6.93 -23.68
CA ILE A 126 -3.26 5.64 -23.72
C ILE A 126 -4.52 5.58 -22.85
N ALA A 127 -4.85 6.65 -22.07
CA ALA A 127 -5.98 6.61 -21.14
C ALA A 127 -7.30 6.24 -21.82
N ASN A 128 -7.60 6.81 -23.00
CA ASN A 128 -8.83 6.50 -23.74
C ASN A 128 -8.91 5.02 -24.12
N TYR A 129 -7.80 4.43 -24.58
CA TYR A 129 -7.77 3.00 -24.95
C TYR A 129 -8.02 2.11 -23.73
N LEU A 130 -7.48 2.49 -22.56
CA LEU A 130 -7.73 1.75 -21.32
C LEU A 130 -9.18 1.87 -20.86
N ILE A 131 -9.79 3.04 -21.03
CA ILE A 131 -11.20 3.26 -20.68
C ILE A 131 -12.13 2.44 -21.59
N TYR A 132 -11.82 2.31 -22.87
CA TYR A 132 -12.60 1.50 -23.82
C TYR A 132 -12.62 0.00 -23.49
N LEU A 133 -11.73 -0.48 -22.62
CA LEU A 133 -11.81 -1.86 -22.09
C LEU A 133 -12.98 -2.05 -21.12
N PHE A 134 -13.48 -0.98 -20.52
CA PHE A 134 -14.52 -1.01 -19.48
C PHE A 134 -15.82 -0.33 -19.90
N VAL A 135 -15.74 0.59 -20.85
CA VAL A 135 -16.88 1.42 -21.30
C VAL A 135 -16.95 1.39 -22.83
N SER A 136 -18.16 1.31 -23.35
CA SER A 136 -18.39 1.38 -24.80
C SER A 136 -17.93 2.74 -25.37
N PRO A 137 -17.25 2.78 -26.52
CA PRO A 137 -16.85 4.03 -27.18
C PRO A 137 -18.02 4.97 -27.54
N SER A 138 -19.24 4.43 -27.59
CA SER A 138 -20.48 5.22 -27.82
C SER A 138 -20.84 6.13 -26.66
N GLU A 139 -20.41 5.81 -25.44
CA GLU A 139 -20.67 6.55 -24.20
C GLU A 139 -19.64 7.69 -24.03
N THR A 140 -19.66 8.65 -24.95
CA THR A 140 -18.64 9.72 -25.04
C THR A 140 -18.51 10.55 -23.76
N GLU A 141 -19.62 10.81 -23.07
CA GLU A 141 -19.63 11.59 -21.84
C GLU A 141 -18.97 10.82 -20.68
N VAL A 142 -19.26 9.53 -20.55
CA VAL A 142 -18.63 8.64 -19.55
C VAL A 142 -17.12 8.57 -19.78
N VAL A 143 -16.72 8.41 -21.05
CA VAL A 143 -15.29 8.34 -21.42
C VAL A 143 -14.57 9.66 -21.08
N ALA A 144 -15.16 10.80 -21.41
CA ALA A 144 -14.55 12.11 -21.14
C ALA A 144 -14.37 12.36 -19.63
N GLN A 145 -15.39 12.06 -18.82
CA GLN A 145 -15.29 12.19 -17.36
C GLN A 145 -14.29 11.21 -16.76
N ALA A 146 -14.27 9.95 -17.20
CA ALA A 146 -13.31 8.94 -16.75
C ALA A 146 -11.86 9.34 -17.09
N HIS A 147 -11.63 9.87 -18.29
CA HIS A 147 -10.33 10.36 -18.71
C HIS A 147 -9.84 11.51 -17.82
N GLN A 148 -10.68 12.50 -17.57
CA GLN A 148 -10.36 13.62 -16.71
C GLN A 148 -10.04 13.16 -15.27
N PHE A 149 -10.84 12.24 -14.73
CA PHE A 149 -10.62 11.66 -13.41
C PHE A 149 -9.27 10.92 -13.33
N LEU A 150 -8.92 10.12 -14.35
CA LEU A 150 -7.64 9.39 -14.39
C LEU A 150 -6.45 10.35 -14.43
N LEU A 151 -6.49 11.41 -15.22
CA LEU A 151 -5.38 12.37 -15.31
C LEU A 151 -5.20 13.14 -14.03
N ILE A 152 -6.29 13.57 -13.38
CA ILE A 152 -6.23 14.26 -12.09
C ILE A 152 -5.61 13.33 -11.04
N ASN A 153 -6.06 12.08 -10.94
CA ASN A 153 -5.48 11.11 -10.02
C ASN A 153 -3.99 10.86 -10.29
N ALA A 154 -3.60 10.70 -11.56
CA ALA A 154 -2.22 10.45 -11.94
C ALA A 154 -1.28 11.61 -11.57
N PHE A 155 -1.76 12.85 -11.62
CA PHE A 155 -1.01 14.02 -11.15
C PHE A 155 -0.67 13.91 -9.66
N PHE A 156 -1.57 13.33 -8.85
CA PHE A 156 -1.36 13.17 -7.42
C PHE A 156 -0.60 11.88 -7.04
N TYR A 157 -0.13 11.07 -7.99
CA TYR A 157 0.64 9.85 -7.68
C TYR A 157 2.01 10.14 -7.06
N ILE A 158 2.66 11.27 -7.35
CA ILE A 158 3.93 11.65 -6.73
C ILE A 158 3.77 11.85 -5.22
N PRO A 159 2.90 12.74 -4.71
CA PRO A 159 2.69 12.85 -3.28
C PRO A 159 2.16 11.54 -2.65
N LEU A 160 1.33 10.78 -3.37
CA LEU A 160 0.83 9.50 -2.90
C LEU A 160 1.96 8.51 -2.60
N VAL A 161 2.92 8.34 -3.52
CA VAL A 161 4.03 7.41 -3.34
C VAL A 161 4.96 7.83 -2.20
N LEU A 162 5.20 9.14 -2.05
CA LEU A 162 6.04 9.65 -0.96
C LEU A 162 5.39 9.37 0.40
N VAL A 163 4.12 9.71 0.56
CA VAL A 163 3.37 9.44 1.80
C VAL A 163 3.32 7.94 2.08
N ASN A 164 3.05 7.10 1.08
CA ASN A 164 2.94 5.66 1.23
C ASN A 164 4.29 5.05 1.67
N THR A 165 5.38 5.40 1.00
CA THR A 165 6.73 4.90 1.29
C THR A 165 7.19 5.28 2.70
N VAL A 166 6.99 6.56 3.11
CA VAL A 166 7.31 7.04 4.45
C VAL A 166 6.45 6.34 5.50
N ARG A 167 5.15 6.22 5.28
CA ARG A 167 4.22 5.56 6.19
C ARG A 167 4.64 4.12 6.48
N PHE A 168 4.88 3.31 5.45
CA PHE A 168 5.30 1.91 5.64
C PHE A 168 6.66 1.78 6.33
N THR A 169 7.59 2.70 6.03
CA THR A 169 8.89 2.74 6.71
C THR A 169 8.74 3.01 8.20
N ILE A 170 7.90 3.98 8.60
CA ILE A 170 7.68 4.34 10.00
C ILE A 170 6.90 3.24 10.73
N GLN A 171 5.84 2.71 10.15
CA GLN A 171 5.00 1.70 10.77
C GLN A 171 5.82 0.49 11.22
N LEU A 172 6.73 0.00 10.38
CA LEU A 172 7.53 -1.17 10.76
C LEU A 172 8.74 -0.85 11.62
N SER A 173 9.32 0.36 11.50
CA SER A 173 10.40 0.78 12.40
C SER A 173 9.92 0.91 13.86
N LEU A 174 8.69 1.38 14.09
CA LEU A 174 8.07 1.47 15.41
C LEU A 174 7.83 0.09 16.04
N ILE A 175 7.49 -0.91 15.23
CA ILE A 175 7.30 -2.29 15.69
C ILE A 175 8.61 -2.83 16.32
N HIS A 176 9.73 -2.60 15.67
CA HIS A 176 11.03 -3.09 16.15
C HIS A 176 11.64 -2.27 17.31
N ILE A 177 11.27 -0.99 17.44
CA ILE A 177 11.72 -0.16 18.58
C ILE A 177 10.99 -0.55 19.87
N SER A 178 9.76 -1.01 19.81
CA SER A 178 8.95 -1.42 20.97
C SER A 178 9.28 -2.84 21.48
N GLU A 179 10.02 -3.65 20.72
CA GLU A 179 10.59 -4.90 21.23
C GLU A 179 11.90 -4.59 21.99
N PRO A 180 11.90 -4.67 23.34
CA PRO A 180 13.17 -4.63 24.06
C PRO A 180 13.97 -5.84 23.62
N THR A 181 15.11 -5.59 22.96
CA THR A 181 16.09 -6.61 22.62
C THR A 181 16.42 -7.41 23.88
N ARG A 182 15.76 -8.55 24.07
CA ARG A 182 16.27 -9.57 24.96
C ARG A 182 17.57 -10.07 24.31
N ARG A 183 18.67 -9.43 24.68
CA ARG A 183 19.98 -10.04 24.57
C ARG A 183 19.96 -11.24 25.52
N THR A 184 19.54 -12.40 25.04
CA THR A 184 19.97 -13.64 25.66
C THR A 184 21.44 -13.76 25.33
N PRO A 185 22.35 -13.73 26.33
CA PRO A 185 23.74 -14.10 26.08
C PRO A 185 23.69 -15.57 25.63
N ILE A 186 24.20 -15.82 24.44
CA ILE A 186 24.51 -17.18 24.00
C ILE A 186 25.68 -17.62 24.87
N SER A 187 25.38 -18.42 25.89
CA SER A 187 26.36 -19.17 26.67
C SER A 187 26.74 -20.45 25.94
#